data_63db27230e090e60d0f5da5f695a0eb3
#
_entry.id   63db27230e090e60d0f5da5f695a0eb3
#
_cell.length_a   1.000
_cell.length_b   1.000
_cell.length_c   1.000
_cell.angle_alpha   90.00
_cell.angle_beta   90.00
_cell.angle_gamma   90.00
#
_symmetry.space_group_name_H-M   'P 1'
#
loop_
_entity.id
_entity.type
_entity.pdbx_description
1 polymer ?
#
loop_
_entity_poly.entity_id
_entity_poly.type
_entity_poly.pdbx_seq_one_letter_code
_entity_poly.pdbx_strand_id
1 'polypeptide(L)'
;MFLLAGLAVLGLATVLAFAAPLGWPFELFTHFRAQYAVAAAMLAALLLLVRRPGAAAVAGVLAALHALPALQRTVADDPAAICGGPAFTVVTANLQYSNRDNSRFLDWLASNPADLVVLQELTGAWAATLSQVSAYPQRHFLVREDPYGIG
;
A
#
# COMPACT_ATOMS: atom_id res chain seq x y z
N MET A 1 -20.86 -15.82 -22.34
CA MET A 1 -20.47 -14.46 -22.78
C MET A 1 -19.85 -13.65 -21.65
N PHE A 2 -20.47 -13.50 -20.50
CA PHE A 2 -19.98 -12.69 -19.37
C PHE A 2 -18.60 -13.10 -18.82
N LEU A 3 -18.32 -14.39 -18.69
CA LEU A 3 -17.01 -14.86 -18.20
C LEU A 3 -15.85 -14.46 -19.13
N LEU A 4 -16.06 -14.50 -20.45
CA LEU A 4 -15.04 -14.06 -21.41
C LEU A 4 -14.86 -12.54 -21.41
N ALA A 5 -15.93 -11.77 -21.17
CA ALA A 5 -15.83 -10.32 -20.98
C ALA A 5 -15.04 -10.01 -19.70
N GLY A 6 -15.29 -10.71 -18.58
CA GLY A 6 -14.50 -10.60 -17.37
C GLY A 6 -13.01 -10.90 -17.59
N LEU A 7 -12.72 -11.94 -18.38
CA LEU A 7 -11.34 -12.28 -18.74
C LEU A 7 -10.65 -11.16 -19.54
N ALA A 8 -11.37 -10.56 -20.50
CA ALA A 8 -10.86 -9.45 -21.29
C ALA A 8 -10.58 -8.21 -20.42
N VAL A 9 -11.47 -7.89 -19.47
CA VAL A 9 -11.30 -6.76 -18.54
C VAL A 9 -10.07 -7.00 -17.63
N LEU A 10 -9.93 -8.20 -17.07
CA LEU A 10 -8.74 -8.54 -16.25
C LEU A 10 -7.46 -8.52 -17.09
N GLY A 11 -7.50 -9.00 -18.33
CA GLY A 11 -6.37 -8.90 -19.24
C GLY A 11 -5.95 -7.45 -19.51
N LEU A 12 -6.92 -6.58 -19.78
CA LEU A 12 -6.67 -5.15 -19.97
C LEU A 12 -6.08 -4.52 -18.70
N ALA A 13 -6.67 -4.77 -17.54
CA ALA A 13 -6.14 -4.26 -16.26
C ALA A 13 -4.70 -4.75 -16.01
N THR A 14 -4.38 -5.99 -16.39
CA THR A 14 -3.02 -6.52 -16.31
C THR A 14 -2.06 -5.76 -17.23
N VAL A 15 -2.43 -5.53 -18.49
CA VAL A 15 -1.60 -4.76 -19.44
C VAL A 15 -1.35 -3.35 -18.89
N LEU A 16 -2.38 -2.68 -18.38
CA LEU A 16 -2.26 -1.34 -17.80
C LEU A 16 -1.37 -1.35 -16.54
N ALA A 17 -1.44 -2.39 -15.70
CA ALA A 17 -0.54 -2.53 -14.55
C ALA A 17 0.92 -2.72 -14.94
N PHE A 18 1.21 -3.40 -16.05
CA PHE A 18 2.58 -3.51 -16.60
C PHE A 18 3.05 -2.23 -17.28
N ALA A 19 2.15 -1.37 -17.69
CA ALA A 19 2.46 -0.05 -18.22
C ALA A 19 2.78 1.01 -17.13
N ALA A 20 2.75 0.65 -15.84
CA ALA A 20 3.04 1.55 -14.72
C ALA A 20 4.31 2.41 -14.87
N PRO A 21 5.44 1.91 -15.42
CA PRO A 21 6.62 2.74 -15.65
C PRO A 21 6.40 3.92 -16.60
N LEU A 22 5.31 3.95 -17.36
CA LEU A 22 4.98 5.02 -18.30
C LEU A 22 4.33 6.24 -17.64
N GLY A 23 3.88 6.12 -16.38
CA GLY A 23 3.35 7.23 -15.62
C GLY A 23 2.18 6.91 -14.70
N TRP A 24 1.83 7.88 -13.86
CA TRP A 24 0.87 7.73 -12.75
C TRP A 24 -0.51 7.14 -13.11
N PRO A 25 -1.13 7.42 -14.27
CA PRO A 25 -2.43 6.81 -14.58
C PRO A 25 -2.39 5.28 -14.62
N PHE A 26 -1.26 4.72 -15.09
CA PHE A 26 -1.06 3.27 -15.18
C PHE A 26 -0.67 2.66 -13.83
N GLU A 27 0.04 3.43 -12.99
CA GLU A 27 0.42 3.01 -11.64
C GLU A 27 -0.80 2.67 -10.78
N LEU A 28 -1.92 3.36 -10.96
CA LEU A 28 -3.18 3.06 -10.25
C LEU A 28 -3.61 1.59 -10.38
N PHE A 29 -3.34 0.95 -11.51
CA PHE A 29 -3.69 -0.45 -11.74
C PHE A 29 -2.79 -1.42 -10.94
N THR A 30 -1.65 -0.99 -10.44
CA THR A 30 -0.76 -1.83 -9.61
C THR A 30 -1.25 -1.96 -8.18
N HIS A 31 -2.05 -1.03 -7.68
CA HIS A 31 -2.57 -1.04 -6.30
C HIS A 31 -3.54 -2.19 -6.03
N PHE A 32 -4.18 -2.74 -7.07
CA PHE A 32 -5.21 -3.77 -6.95
C PHE A 32 -4.72 -5.17 -7.34
N ARG A 33 -3.41 -5.43 -7.34
CA ARG A 33 -2.84 -6.72 -7.76
C ARG A 33 -3.39 -7.92 -7.00
N ALA A 34 -3.56 -7.81 -5.67
CA ALA A 34 -4.14 -8.89 -4.87
C ALA A 34 -5.59 -9.19 -5.26
N GLN A 35 -6.40 -8.16 -5.50
CA GLN A 35 -7.79 -8.30 -5.95
C GLN A 35 -7.86 -8.91 -7.34
N TYR A 36 -6.98 -8.51 -8.25
CA TYR A 36 -6.90 -9.10 -9.59
C TYR A 36 -6.48 -10.58 -9.52
N ALA A 37 -5.54 -10.95 -8.66
CA ALA A 37 -5.13 -12.33 -8.46
C ALA A 37 -6.30 -13.21 -8.02
N VAL A 38 -7.06 -12.76 -7.01
CA VAL A 38 -8.24 -13.47 -6.50
C VAL A 38 -9.33 -13.56 -7.57
N ALA A 39 -9.66 -12.44 -8.23
CA ALA A 39 -10.68 -12.42 -9.28
C ALA A 39 -10.33 -13.33 -10.45
N ALA A 40 -9.07 -13.34 -10.87
CA ALA A 40 -8.59 -14.21 -11.95
C ALA A 40 -8.61 -15.68 -11.55
N ALA A 41 -8.25 -16.03 -10.31
CA ALA A 41 -8.33 -17.40 -9.80
C ALA A 41 -9.79 -17.89 -9.74
N MET A 42 -10.71 -17.07 -9.24
CA MET A 42 -12.14 -17.40 -9.24
C MET A 42 -12.68 -17.58 -10.67
N LEU A 43 -12.29 -16.70 -11.58
CA LEU A 43 -12.68 -16.78 -12.98
C LEU A 43 -12.14 -18.05 -13.65
N ALA A 44 -10.90 -18.45 -13.35
CA ALA A 44 -10.31 -19.70 -13.83
C ALA A 44 -11.14 -20.91 -13.36
N ALA A 45 -11.52 -20.96 -12.07
CA ALA A 45 -12.38 -22.01 -11.54
C ALA A 45 -13.75 -22.08 -12.24
N LEU A 46 -14.40 -20.92 -12.43
CA LEU A 46 -15.69 -20.84 -13.12
C LEU A 46 -15.57 -21.28 -14.59
N LEU A 47 -14.50 -20.92 -15.29
CA LEU A 47 -14.26 -21.34 -16.67
C LEU A 47 -14.00 -22.84 -16.79
N LEU A 48 -13.35 -23.47 -15.80
CA LEU A 48 -13.22 -24.92 -15.73
C LEU A 48 -14.58 -25.59 -15.54
N LEU A 49 -15.43 -25.08 -14.66
CA LEU A 49 -16.79 -25.62 -14.42
C LEU A 49 -17.64 -25.59 -15.69
N VAL A 50 -17.51 -24.55 -16.51
CA VAL A 50 -18.22 -24.47 -17.81
C VAL A 50 -17.43 -25.11 -18.98
N ARG A 51 -16.43 -25.93 -18.65
CA ARG A 51 -15.61 -26.70 -19.59
C ARG A 51 -14.92 -25.88 -20.68
N ARG A 52 -14.35 -24.75 -20.28
CA ARG A 52 -13.52 -23.86 -21.13
C ARG A 52 -12.06 -23.85 -20.67
N PRO A 53 -11.31 -24.96 -20.78
CA PRO A 53 -9.99 -25.10 -20.18
C PRO A 53 -8.96 -24.11 -20.73
N GLY A 54 -9.01 -23.77 -22.04
CA GLY A 54 -8.09 -22.79 -22.62
C GLY A 54 -8.24 -21.40 -22.01
N ALA A 55 -9.49 -20.92 -21.85
CA ALA A 55 -9.76 -19.63 -21.18
C ALA A 55 -9.40 -19.68 -19.68
N ALA A 56 -9.64 -20.82 -19.02
CA ALA A 56 -9.24 -21.03 -17.63
C ALA A 56 -7.73 -20.97 -17.44
N ALA A 57 -6.95 -21.54 -18.35
CA ALA A 57 -5.50 -21.45 -18.32
C ALA A 57 -5.00 -20.01 -18.43
N VAL A 58 -5.59 -19.20 -19.32
CA VAL A 58 -5.30 -17.77 -19.43
C VAL A 58 -5.59 -17.04 -18.11
N ALA A 59 -6.76 -17.28 -17.52
CA ALA A 59 -7.13 -16.70 -16.23
C ALA A 59 -6.14 -17.13 -15.11
N GLY A 60 -5.69 -18.38 -15.10
CA GLY A 60 -4.69 -18.89 -14.17
C GLY A 60 -3.33 -18.19 -14.31
N VAL A 61 -2.89 -17.93 -15.54
CA VAL A 61 -1.69 -17.15 -15.81
C VAL A 61 -1.82 -15.72 -15.29
N LEU A 62 -2.97 -15.06 -15.52
CA LEU A 62 -3.22 -13.71 -14.98
C LEU A 62 -3.19 -13.72 -13.45
N ALA A 63 -3.77 -14.73 -12.79
CA ALA A 63 -3.72 -14.87 -11.35
C ALA A 63 -2.26 -14.97 -10.84
N ALA A 64 -1.45 -15.82 -11.49
CA ALA A 64 -0.03 -15.98 -11.14
C ALA A 64 0.78 -14.71 -11.32
N LEU A 65 0.59 -13.98 -12.42
CA LEU A 65 1.27 -12.71 -12.71
C LEU A 65 1.00 -11.64 -11.63
N HIS A 66 -0.18 -11.64 -11.05
CA HIS A 66 -0.54 -10.71 -9.98
C HIS A 66 -0.14 -11.19 -8.58
N ALA A 67 -0.16 -12.51 -8.32
CA ALA A 67 0.21 -13.07 -7.03
C ALA A 67 1.74 -13.12 -6.80
N LEU A 68 2.52 -13.39 -7.85
CA LEU A 68 3.97 -13.60 -7.75
C LEU A 68 4.73 -12.43 -7.09
N PRO A 69 4.50 -11.14 -7.44
CA PRO A 69 5.18 -10.04 -6.79
C PRO A 69 4.87 -9.91 -5.29
N ALA A 70 3.66 -10.29 -4.86
CA ALA A 70 3.31 -10.28 -3.45
C ALA A 70 4.05 -11.39 -2.70
N LEU A 71 4.10 -12.60 -3.27
CA LEU A 71 4.84 -13.73 -2.71
C LEU A 71 6.34 -13.44 -2.62
N GLN A 72 6.92 -12.80 -3.62
CA GLN A 72 8.34 -12.44 -3.60
C GLN A 72 8.68 -11.47 -2.46
N ARG A 73 7.80 -10.51 -2.16
CA ARG A 73 8.00 -9.57 -1.06
C ARG A 73 7.95 -10.24 0.31
N THR A 74 7.07 -11.21 0.52
CA THR A 74 6.98 -11.94 1.80
C THR A 74 8.16 -12.87 2.07
N VAL A 75 8.89 -13.29 1.02
CA VAL A 75 10.07 -14.18 1.15
C VAL A 75 11.38 -13.39 1.22
N ALA A 76 11.40 -12.16 0.70
CA ALA A 76 12.62 -11.36 0.61
C ALA A 76 12.93 -10.55 1.89
N ASP A 77 11.99 -10.44 2.81
CA ASP A 77 12.15 -9.61 4.01
C ASP A 77 12.67 -10.42 5.20
N ASP A 78 13.98 -10.77 5.18
CA ASP A 78 14.75 -10.87 6.41
C ASP A 78 15.71 -9.67 6.50
N PRO A 79 15.25 -8.54 7.04
CA PRO A 79 16.08 -7.34 7.16
C PRO A 79 17.23 -7.50 8.16
N ALA A 80 17.19 -8.54 9.00
CA ALA A 80 18.22 -8.80 10.00
C ALA A 80 19.57 -9.25 9.40
N ALA A 81 19.59 -9.71 8.15
CA ALA A 81 20.78 -10.26 7.52
C ALA A 81 21.74 -9.21 6.89
N ILE A 82 21.34 -7.93 6.77
CA ILE A 82 22.05 -6.99 5.90
C ILE A 82 22.74 -5.85 6.65
N CYS A 83 22.39 -5.55 7.90
CA CYS A 83 22.90 -4.39 8.61
C CYS A 83 23.79 -4.74 9.80
N GLY A 84 25.12 -4.77 9.58
CA GLY A 84 26.13 -4.80 10.65
C GLY A 84 26.42 -3.42 11.27
N GLY A 85 25.62 -2.39 10.98
CA GLY A 85 25.76 -1.03 11.47
C GLY A 85 24.79 -0.67 12.62
N PRO A 86 24.91 0.53 13.19
CA PRO A 86 23.95 0.99 14.18
C PRO A 86 22.53 1.04 13.58
N ALA A 87 21.59 0.36 14.22
CA ALA A 87 20.20 0.40 13.85
C ALA A 87 19.54 1.68 14.40
N PHE A 88 18.63 2.29 13.62
CA PHE A 88 17.77 3.35 14.10
C PHE A 88 16.32 3.03 13.77
N THR A 89 15.41 3.51 14.62
CA THR A 89 13.98 3.24 14.51
C THR A 89 13.28 4.40 13.82
N VAL A 90 12.50 4.07 12.77
CA VAL A 90 11.65 5.03 12.07
C VAL A 90 10.19 4.67 12.31
N VAL A 91 9.41 5.64 12.74
CA VAL A 91 7.95 5.56 12.80
C VAL A 91 7.37 6.41 11.66
N THR A 92 6.46 5.84 10.91
CA THR A 92 5.63 6.58 9.94
C THR A 92 4.17 6.40 10.30
N ALA A 93 3.40 7.49 10.34
CA ALA A 93 1.99 7.47 10.70
C ALA A 93 1.20 8.52 9.92
N ASN A 94 0.05 8.08 9.38
CA ASN A 94 -0.96 8.99 8.89
C ASN A 94 -1.88 9.35 10.07
N LEU A 95 -1.95 10.66 10.40
CA LEU A 95 -2.72 11.16 11.54
C LEU A 95 -4.20 11.28 11.26
N GLN A 96 -4.59 11.11 10.02
CA GLN A 96 -5.94 11.32 9.50
C GLN A 96 -6.43 12.76 9.73
N TYR A 97 -6.53 13.54 8.68
CA TYR A 97 -6.91 14.96 8.68
C TYR A 97 -8.12 15.30 9.58
N SER A 98 -9.14 14.44 9.62
CA SER A 98 -10.34 14.63 10.43
C SER A 98 -10.19 14.22 11.90
N ASN A 99 -9.10 13.53 12.26
CA ASN A 99 -8.87 13.06 13.62
C ASN A 99 -8.46 14.22 14.54
N ARG A 100 -9.24 14.46 15.59
CA ARG A 100 -8.98 15.48 16.60
C ARG A 100 -8.49 14.91 17.92
N ASP A 101 -8.53 13.58 18.07
CA ASP A 101 -7.99 12.91 19.25
C ASP A 101 -6.54 12.51 19.02
N ASN A 102 -5.65 13.29 19.61
CA ASN A 102 -4.19 13.08 19.52
C ASN A 102 -3.63 12.28 20.71
N SER A 103 -4.42 12.03 21.76
CA SER A 103 -3.94 11.40 22.99
C SER A 103 -3.41 9.99 22.74
N ARG A 104 -4.17 9.15 22.01
CA ARG A 104 -3.78 7.76 21.72
C ARG A 104 -2.46 7.65 20.97
N PHE A 105 -2.23 8.52 19.99
CA PHE A 105 -0.98 8.51 19.25
C PHE A 105 0.19 8.98 20.11
N LEU A 106 -0.01 10.00 20.91
CA LEU A 106 1.04 10.53 21.82
C LEU A 106 1.41 9.51 22.90
N ASP A 107 0.43 8.85 23.52
CA ASP A 107 0.64 7.77 24.49
C ASP A 107 1.40 6.59 23.88
N TRP A 108 1.00 6.21 22.66
CA TRP A 108 1.70 5.16 21.93
C TRP A 108 3.14 5.56 21.60
N LEU A 109 3.37 6.79 21.11
CA LEU A 109 4.70 7.29 20.78
C LEU A 109 5.59 7.41 22.02
N ALA A 110 5.03 7.80 23.16
CA ALA A 110 5.75 7.84 24.42
C ALA A 110 6.21 6.44 24.89
N SER A 111 5.39 5.42 24.58
CA SER A 111 5.69 4.03 24.91
C SER A 111 6.57 3.33 23.87
N ASN A 112 6.68 3.89 22.65
CA ASN A 112 7.44 3.35 21.53
C ASN A 112 8.34 4.45 20.94
N PRO A 113 9.40 4.86 21.63
CA PRO A 113 10.29 5.92 21.16
C PRO A 113 10.99 5.53 19.86
N ALA A 114 11.14 6.49 18.96
CA ALA A 114 11.80 6.31 17.69
C ALA A 114 12.85 7.40 17.44
N ASP A 115 13.85 7.11 16.64
CA ASP A 115 14.89 8.07 16.26
C ASP A 115 14.37 9.11 15.25
N LEU A 116 13.43 8.69 14.40
CA LEU A 116 12.77 9.52 13.40
C LEU A 116 11.27 9.23 13.36
N VAL A 117 10.46 10.29 13.35
CA VAL A 117 9.00 10.20 13.21
C VAL A 117 8.57 10.99 11.98
N VAL A 118 7.94 10.31 11.02
CA VAL A 118 7.41 10.89 9.78
C VAL A 118 5.90 10.84 9.83
N LEU A 119 5.26 12.01 9.74
CA LEU A 119 3.81 12.13 9.89
C LEU A 119 3.18 12.66 8.61
N GLN A 120 2.06 12.07 8.22
CA GLN A 120 1.23 12.51 7.09
C GLN A 120 -0.10 13.07 7.60
N GLU A 121 -0.73 13.89 6.78
CA GLU A 121 -1.99 14.57 7.06
C GLU A 121 -1.90 15.46 8.31
N LEU A 122 -0.77 16.16 8.47
CA LEU A 122 -0.51 17.03 9.59
C LEU A 122 -1.34 18.31 9.49
N THR A 123 -2.21 18.53 10.47
CA THR A 123 -2.98 19.78 10.63
C THR A 123 -2.28 20.76 11.55
N GLY A 124 -2.71 22.05 11.53
CA GLY A 124 -2.19 23.05 12.48
C GLY A 124 -2.41 22.68 13.94
N ALA A 125 -3.54 22.04 14.27
CA ALA A 125 -3.81 21.55 15.63
C ALA A 125 -2.84 20.43 16.05
N TRP A 126 -2.54 19.50 15.17
CA TRP A 126 -1.54 18.47 15.40
C TRP A 126 -0.14 19.07 15.58
N ALA A 127 0.25 20.00 14.70
CA ALA A 127 1.55 20.66 14.79
C ALA A 127 1.72 21.40 16.12
N ALA A 128 0.68 22.11 16.59
CA ALA A 128 0.69 22.78 17.89
C ALA A 128 0.88 21.80 19.05
N THR A 129 0.18 20.67 19.04
CA THR A 129 0.30 19.63 20.07
C THR A 129 1.69 18.99 20.04
N LEU A 130 2.18 18.59 18.86
CA LEU A 130 3.49 17.96 18.69
C LEU A 130 4.64 18.90 19.05
N SER A 131 4.44 20.22 18.95
CA SER A 131 5.42 21.21 19.39
C SER A 131 5.72 21.17 20.90
N GLN A 132 4.83 20.59 21.70
CA GLN A 132 5.00 20.43 23.14
C GLN A 132 5.73 19.12 23.52
N VAL A 133 5.96 18.22 22.58
CA VAL A 133 6.60 16.92 22.84
C VAL A 133 8.12 17.12 22.95
N SER A 134 8.66 17.18 24.15
CA SER A 134 10.08 17.47 24.40
C SER A 134 11.03 16.37 23.91
N ALA A 135 10.55 15.13 23.76
CA ALA A 135 11.35 13.99 23.29
C ALA A 135 11.92 14.17 21.87
N TYR A 136 11.29 15.03 21.06
CA TYR A 136 11.72 15.31 19.69
C TYR A 136 12.07 16.80 19.54
N PRO A 137 13.27 17.23 19.94
CA PRO A 137 13.67 18.66 19.91
C PRO A 137 13.88 19.18 18.48
N GLN A 138 14.29 18.30 17.54
CA GLN A 138 14.45 18.66 16.13
C GLN A 138 13.16 18.34 15.39
N ARG A 139 12.53 19.36 14.78
CA ARG A 139 11.23 19.23 14.13
C ARG A 139 11.17 20.09 12.89
N HIS A 140 10.49 19.56 11.89
CA HIS A 140 10.11 20.31 10.70
C HIS A 140 8.65 20.00 10.40
N PHE A 141 7.79 21.03 10.39
CA PHE A 141 6.38 20.88 10.09
C PHE A 141 6.05 21.62 8.79
N LEU A 142 5.55 20.88 7.82
CA LEU A 142 4.94 21.44 6.62
C LEU A 142 3.42 21.27 6.74
N VAL A 143 2.75 22.23 7.36
CA VAL A 143 1.29 22.19 7.50
C VAL A 143 0.67 22.70 6.23
N ARG A 144 -0.28 21.91 5.67
CA ARG A 144 -1.11 22.35 4.54
C ARG A 144 -2.55 22.51 5.01
N GLU A 145 -3.16 23.64 4.62
CA GLU A 145 -4.54 23.97 4.97
C GLU A 145 -5.52 23.61 3.84
N ASP A 146 -5.07 22.83 2.85
CA ASP A 146 -5.95 22.35 1.80
C ASP A 146 -6.87 21.22 2.30
N PRO A 147 -8.05 21.01 1.65
CA PRO A 147 -9.05 20.03 2.11
C PRO A 147 -8.55 18.58 2.12
N TYR A 148 -7.40 18.30 1.57
CA TYR A 148 -6.83 16.95 1.45
C TYR A 148 -5.68 16.69 2.45
N GLY A 149 -5.25 17.72 3.20
CA GLY A 149 -4.41 17.57 4.38
C GLY A 149 -3.09 16.81 4.17
N ILE A 150 -2.51 16.87 2.98
CA ILE A 150 -1.23 16.22 2.72
C ILE A 150 -0.12 17.18 3.18
N GLY A 151 0.10 17.24 4.46
CA GLY A 151 1.22 17.95 5.08
C GLY A 151 2.26 16.96 5.54
#